data_0d5054bfb5ebdbd0afe85c65a9a25c77
#
_entry.id   0d5054bfb5ebdbd0afe85c65a9a25c77
#
_cell.length_a   1.000
_cell.length_b   1.000
_cell.length_c   1.000
_cell.angle_alpha   90.00
_cell.angle_beta   90.00
_cell.angle_gamma   90.00
#
_symmetry.space_group_name_H-M   'P 1'
#
loop_
_entity.id
_entity.type
_entity.pdbx_description
1 polymer ?
#
loop_
_entity_poly.entity_id
_entity_poly.type
_entity_poly.pdbx_seq_one_letter_code
_entity_poly.pdbx_strand_id
1 'polypeptide(L)'
;VADNSNFSALSTVLRNFAQKHADTLAIAVGKPVPLYQLGLSLNTAETTLRSLHQPLTDNICTENYAVFDDLTLEIILSSVSRKDREEIFVKTIYQLSPDEKDLLRTYFSLEMSLADTAEKLFLHKNTLQYKLNHIYKKCGLNPRKFRDAVLLYLALELE
;
A
#
# COMPACT_ATOMS: atom_id res chain seq x y z
N VAL A 1 -3.05 25.61 14.54
CA VAL A 1 -2.92 25.07 13.18
C VAL A 1 -1.43 24.92 12.95
N ALA A 2 -0.90 23.69 13.00
CA ALA A 2 0.49 23.43 12.68
C ALA A 2 0.70 23.80 11.20
N ASP A 3 1.73 24.60 10.96
CA ASP A 3 2.04 25.11 9.62
C ASP A 3 2.53 23.93 8.76
N ASN A 4 1.66 23.41 7.89
CA ASN A 4 1.93 22.24 7.05
C ASN A 4 3.16 22.45 6.14
N SER A 5 3.55 23.69 5.87
CA SER A 5 4.73 24.02 5.08
C SER A 5 6.03 23.62 5.76
N ASN A 6 6.14 23.86 7.08
CA ASN A 6 7.32 23.52 7.87
C ASN A 6 7.47 21.99 8.05
N PHE A 7 6.36 21.26 8.17
CA PHE A 7 6.39 19.79 8.28
C PHE A 7 6.87 19.15 6.97
N SER A 8 6.38 19.61 5.82
CA SER A 8 6.80 19.10 4.51
C SER A 8 8.30 19.33 4.24
N ALA A 9 8.82 20.51 4.59
CA ALA A 9 10.24 20.81 4.46
C ALA A 9 11.11 19.91 5.36
N LEU A 10 10.71 19.73 6.62
CA LEU A 10 11.40 18.84 7.57
C LEU A 10 11.36 17.38 7.11
N SER A 11 10.20 16.91 6.64
CA SER A 11 10.01 15.56 6.10
C SER A 11 10.97 15.29 4.93
N THR A 12 11.13 16.25 4.01
CA THR A 12 12.07 16.13 2.89
C THR A 12 13.51 16.03 3.35
N VAL A 13 13.92 16.84 4.32
CA VAL A 13 15.28 16.79 4.89
C VAL A 13 15.55 15.44 5.55
N LEU A 14 14.61 14.96 6.38
CA LEU A 14 14.74 13.68 7.06
C LEU A 14 14.78 12.50 6.10
N ARG A 15 13.97 12.51 5.03
CA ARG A 15 13.99 11.50 3.97
C ARG A 15 15.34 11.45 3.28
N ASN A 16 15.86 12.59 2.85
CA ASN A 16 17.18 12.67 2.21
C ASN A 16 18.30 12.20 3.14
N PHE A 17 18.21 12.50 4.43
CA PHE A 17 19.17 12.05 5.44
C PHE A 17 19.10 10.52 5.63
N ALA A 18 17.89 9.94 5.75
CA ALA A 18 17.69 8.51 5.86
C ALA A 18 18.26 7.77 4.63
N GLN A 19 18.01 8.27 3.43
CA GLN A 19 18.53 7.66 2.19
C GLN A 19 20.07 7.64 2.15
N LYS A 20 20.74 8.71 2.63
CA LYS A 20 22.22 8.75 2.69
C LYS A 20 22.81 7.77 3.71
N HIS A 21 22.04 7.35 4.69
CA HIS A 21 22.46 6.47 5.78
C HIS A 21 21.65 5.16 5.81
N ALA A 22 21.25 4.68 4.62
CA ALA A 22 20.33 3.56 4.48
C ALA A 22 20.79 2.28 5.18
N ASP A 23 22.10 2.02 5.22
CA ASP A 23 22.68 0.82 5.84
C ASP A 23 22.67 0.85 7.38
N THR A 24 22.45 2.01 8.00
CA THR A 24 22.64 2.19 9.44
C THR A 24 21.48 2.85 10.16
N LEU A 25 20.55 3.46 9.43
CA LEU A 25 19.51 4.29 10.02
C LEU A 25 18.15 4.09 9.34
N ALA A 26 17.11 3.93 10.14
CA ALA A 26 15.72 4.04 9.73
C ALA A 26 15.05 5.18 10.51
N ILE A 27 14.25 5.99 9.83
CA ILE A 27 13.53 7.12 10.42
C ILE A 27 12.03 6.91 10.23
N ALA A 28 11.31 6.91 11.33
CA ALA A 28 9.86 6.90 11.36
C ALA A 28 9.33 8.20 11.98
N VAL A 29 8.37 8.80 11.31
CA VAL A 29 7.73 10.05 11.77
C VAL A 29 6.32 9.73 12.25
N GLY A 30 6.04 10.04 13.50
CA GLY A 30 4.72 9.90 14.10
C GLY A 30 3.77 11.02 13.68
N LYS A 31 2.52 10.88 14.08
CA LYS A 31 1.47 11.86 13.78
C LYS A 31 1.81 13.23 14.39
N PRO A 32 1.72 14.33 13.62
CA PRO A 32 1.89 15.66 14.15
C PRO A 32 0.72 16.01 15.07
N VAL A 33 1.02 16.30 16.34
CA VAL A 33 0.02 16.56 17.39
C VAL A 33 0.44 17.75 18.27
N PRO A 34 -0.50 18.39 18.97
CA PRO A 34 -0.17 19.37 19.98
C PRO A 34 0.70 18.78 21.11
N LEU A 35 1.51 19.60 21.76
CA LEU A 35 2.49 19.17 22.77
C LEU A 35 1.90 18.32 23.90
N TYR A 36 0.66 18.59 24.30
CA TYR A 36 -0.03 17.81 25.35
C TYR A 36 -0.44 16.39 24.90
N GLN A 37 -0.31 16.07 23.61
CA GLN A 37 -0.56 14.74 23.03
C GLN A 37 0.74 14.06 22.55
N LEU A 38 1.90 14.47 23.02
CA LEU A 38 3.19 13.94 22.57
C LEU A 38 3.29 12.41 22.67
N GLY A 39 2.63 11.81 23.68
CA GLY A 39 2.54 10.35 23.81
C GLY A 39 1.88 9.67 22.60
N LEU A 40 0.87 10.30 21.97
CA LEU A 40 0.26 9.79 20.74
C LEU A 40 1.24 9.86 19.56
N SER A 41 1.98 10.96 19.43
CA SER A 41 3.02 11.09 18.39
C SER A 41 4.09 10.02 18.53
N LEU A 42 4.56 9.76 19.76
CA LEU A 42 5.55 8.72 20.03
C LEU A 42 5.02 7.32 19.67
N ASN A 43 3.84 6.96 20.15
CA ASN A 43 3.22 5.66 19.85
C ASN A 43 3.02 5.42 18.35
N THR A 44 2.62 6.45 17.61
CA THR A 44 2.47 6.34 16.16
C THR A 44 3.83 6.24 15.46
N ALA A 45 4.86 6.94 15.90
CA ALA A 45 6.21 6.80 15.37
C ALA A 45 6.79 5.40 15.61
N GLU A 46 6.61 4.83 16.82
CA GLU A 46 7.03 3.46 17.12
C GLU A 46 6.30 2.43 16.26
N THR A 47 5.00 2.62 16.01
CA THR A 47 4.22 1.74 15.15
C THR A 47 4.72 1.79 13.71
N THR A 48 4.99 3.00 13.20
CA THR A 48 5.58 3.21 11.87
C THR A 48 6.96 2.56 11.76
N LEU A 49 7.80 2.70 12.79
CA LEU A 49 9.13 2.10 12.79
C LEU A 49 9.09 0.57 12.77
N ARG A 50 8.14 -0.05 13.49
CA ARG A 50 7.93 -1.50 13.44
C ARG A 50 7.52 -1.96 12.04
N SER A 51 6.67 -1.19 11.36
CA SER A 51 6.24 -1.51 9.99
C SER A 51 7.40 -1.42 8.98
N LEU A 52 8.37 -0.52 9.19
CA LEU A 52 9.60 -0.45 8.40
C LEU A 52 10.49 -1.70 8.57
N HIS A 53 10.54 -2.26 9.78
CA HIS A 53 11.37 -3.43 10.09
C HIS A 53 10.70 -4.78 9.77
N GLN A 54 9.39 -4.80 9.59
CA GLN A 54 8.60 -5.97 9.24
C GLN A 54 7.66 -5.63 8.07
N PRO A 55 8.21 -5.41 6.87
CA PRO A 55 7.38 -5.12 5.70
C PRO A 55 6.41 -6.29 5.48
N LEU A 56 5.16 -5.97 5.21
CA LEU A 56 4.10 -6.94 4.92
C LEU A 56 4.36 -7.67 3.61
N THR A 57 5.08 -7.01 2.72
CA THR A 57 5.48 -7.54 1.41
C THR A 57 6.85 -6.96 1.03
N ASP A 58 7.58 -7.66 0.16
CA ASP A 58 8.88 -7.22 -0.38
C ASP A 58 8.80 -5.89 -1.15
N ASN A 59 7.59 -5.42 -1.45
CA ASN A 59 7.35 -4.22 -2.26
C ASN A 59 7.12 -2.93 -1.44
N ILE A 60 6.90 -2.99 -0.12
CA ILE A 60 6.38 -1.83 0.63
C ILE A 60 7.46 -0.99 1.28
N CYS A 61 8.63 -1.49 1.60
CA CYS A 61 9.65 -0.68 2.27
C CYS A 61 11.07 -1.06 1.87
N THR A 62 11.53 -0.56 0.74
CA THR A 62 12.96 -0.35 0.47
C THR A 62 13.43 1.01 1.01
N GLU A 63 12.55 1.82 1.57
CA GLU A 63 12.87 3.14 2.10
C GLU A 63 13.09 3.09 3.60
N ASN A 64 14.20 3.66 4.06
CA ASN A 64 14.53 3.83 5.48
C ASN A 64 13.82 5.01 6.13
N TYR A 65 12.76 5.50 5.50
CA TYR A 65 11.99 6.65 5.93
C TYR A 65 10.50 6.40 5.73
N ALA A 66 9.71 6.62 6.77
CA ALA A 66 8.26 6.58 6.66
C ALA A 66 7.57 7.59 7.58
N VAL A 67 6.39 8.04 7.16
CA VAL A 67 5.49 8.88 7.94
C VAL A 67 4.24 8.08 8.27
N PHE A 68 3.74 8.17 9.50
CA PHE A 68 2.58 7.41 9.97
C PHE A 68 1.36 7.56 9.06
N ASP A 69 1.06 8.80 8.65
CA ASP A 69 -0.13 9.08 7.83
C ASP A 69 -0.03 8.49 6.41
N ASP A 70 1.18 8.23 5.90
CA ASP A 70 1.42 7.60 4.59
C ASP A 70 1.29 6.06 4.64
N LEU A 71 1.43 5.45 5.83
CA LEU A 71 1.41 4.00 6.04
C LEU A 71 0.17 3.52 6.80
N THR A 72 -0.93 4.28 6.80
CA THR A 72 -2.11 3.94 7.61
C THR A 72 -2.70 2.57 7.23
N LEU A 73 -2.75 2.25 5.94
CA LEU A 73 -3.27 0.97 5.47
C LEU A 73 -2.35 -0.21 5.86
N GLU A 74 -1.04 -0.07 5.65
CA GLU A 74 -0.02 -1.07 5.98
C GLU A 74 -0.02 -1.36 7.48
N ILE A 75 -0.19 -0.34 8.31
CA ILE A 75 -0.28 -0.46 9.77
C ILE A 75 -1.55 -1.25 10.16
N ILE A 76 -2.69 -0.97 9.55
CA ILE A 76 -3.92 -1.73 9.77
C ILE A 76 -3.73 -3.19 9.34
N LEU A 77 -3.16 -3.43 8.17
CA LEU A 77 -2.91 -4.77 7.65
C LEU A 77 -1.90 -5.55 8.49
N SER A 78 -0.91 -4.87 9.09
CA SER A 78 0.06 -5.51 10.00
C SER A 78 -0.60 -6.11 11.25
N SER A 79 -1.76 -5.59 11.66
CA SER A 79 -2.53 -6.11 12.79
C SER A 79 -3.29 -7.41 12.48
N VAL A 80 -3.46 -7.75 11.19
CA VAL A 80 -4.08 -9.02 10.77
C VAL A 80 -3.09 -10.16 10.95
N SER A 81 -3.50 -11.24 11.61
CA SER A 81 -2.60 -12.38 11.86
C SER A 81 -2.11 -12.99 10.53
N ARG A 82 -0.88 -13.54 10.54
CA ARG A 82 -0.32 -14.19 9.35
C ARG A 82 -1.23 -15.29 8.81
N LYS A 83 -1.83 -16.07 9.68
CA LYS A 83 -2.77 -17.14 9.30
C LYS A 83 -4.00 -16.60 8.61
N ASP A 84 -4.59 -15.52 9.13
CA ASP A 84 -5.77 -14.91 8.53
C ASP A 84 -5.43 -14.25 7.18
N ARG A 85 -4.23 -13.67 7.06
CA ARG A 85 -3.74 -13.13 5.78
C ARG A 85 -3.64 -14.22 4.71
N GLU A 86 -2.98 -15.32 5.02
CA GLU A 86 -2.83 -16.46 4.09
C GLU A 86 -4.19 -17.06 3.72
N GLU A 87 -5.07 -17.27 4.70
CA GLU A 87 -6.36 -17.93 4.48
C GLU A 87 -7.36 -17.07 3.71
N ILE A 88 -7.46 -15.77 4.05
CA ILE A 88 -8.49 -14.89 3.51
C ILE A 88 -8.03 -14.22 2.22
N PHE A 89 -6.78 -13.74 2.17
CA PHE A 89 -6.30 -12.88 1.09
C PHE A 89 -5.48 -13.63 0.06
N VAL A 90 -4.44 -14.34 0.45
CA VAL A 90 -3.52 -14.98 -0.50
C VAL A 90 -4.21 -16.06 -1.32
N LYS A 91 -5.05 -16.89 -0.71
CA LYS A 91 -5.82 -17.91 -1.43
C LYS A 91 -6.75 -17.35 -2.50
N THR A 92 -7.24 -16.12 -2.29
CA THR A 92 -8.14 -15.46 -3.24
C THR A 92 -7.47 -15.17 -4.58
N ILE A 93 -6.18 -14.82 -4.57
CA ILE A 93 -5.42 -14.46 -5.77
C ILE A 93 -4.49 -15.57 -6.26
N TYR A 94 -4.43 -16.71 -5.56
CA TYR A 94 -3.54 -17.81 -5.88
C TYR A 94 -3.72 -18.35 -7.32
N GLN A 95 -4.93 -18.28 -7.86
CA GLN A 95 -5.25 -18.74 -9.21
C GLN A 95 -4.90 -17.72 -10.30
N LEU A 96 -4.51 -16.50 -9.93
CA LEU A 96 -4.17 -15.46 -10.88
C LEU A 96 -2.72 -15.60 -11.34
N SER A 97 -2.50 -15.42 -12.64
CA SER A 97 -1.15 -15.34 -13.19
C SER A 97 -0.45 -14.04 -12.79
N PRO A 98 0.89 -13.96 -12.84
CA PRO A 98 1.62 -12.71 -12.61
C PRO A 98 1.09 -11.55 -13.47
N ASP A 99 0.85 -11.77 -14.76
CA ASP A 99 0.31 -10.75 -15.67
C ASP A 99 -1.09 -10.25 -15.25
N GLU A 100 -1.92 -11.13 -14.69
CA GLU A 100 -3.26 -10.76 -14.20
C GLU A 100 -3.17 -9.94 -12.91
N LYS A 101 -2.21 -10.25 -12.04
CA LYS A 101 -1.92 -9.48 -10.83
C LYS A 101 -1.38 -8.09 -11.17
N ASP A 102 -0.45 -7.99 -12.12
CA ASP A 102 0.11 -6.72 -12.57
C ASP A 102 -0.93 -5.85 -13.29
N LEU A 103 -1.84 -6.46 -14.03
CA LEU A 103 -2.98 -5.77 -14.61
C LEU A 103 -3.88 -5.19 -13.51
N LEU A 104 -4.16 -5.95 -12.45
CA LEU A 104 -4.95 -5.47 -11.31
C LEU A 104 -4.24 -4.35 -10.55
N ARG A 105 -2.94 -4.49 -10.26
CA ARG A 105 -2.13 -3.42 -9.63
C ARG A 105 -2.19 -2.14 -10.44
N THR A 106 -2.01 -2.23 -11.76
CA THR A 106 -2.14 -1.08 -12.66
C THR A 106 -3.55 -0.48 -12.65
N TYR A 107 -4.58 -1.33 -12.67
CA TYR A 107 -5.97 -0.89 -12.63
C TYR A 107 -6.34 -0.17 -11.34
N PHE A 108 -5.88 -0.65 -10.20
CA PHE A 108 -6.12 -0.01 -8.90
C PHE A 108 -5.27 1.26 -8.72
N SER A 109 -4.02 1.29 -9.18
CA SER A 109 -3.18 2.51 -9.13
C SER A 109 -3.72 3.66 -9.98
N LEU A 110 -4.60 3.36 -10.94
CA LEU A 110 -5.30 4.34 -11.78
C LEU A 110 -6.77 4.51 -11.36
N GLU A 111 -7.06 4.36 -10.07
CA GLU A 111 -8.39 4.60 -9.48
C GLU A 111 -9.52 3.84 -10.20
N MET A 112 -9.23 2.63 -10.67
CA MET A 112 -10.17 1.77 -11.41
C MET A 112 -10.67 2.39 -12.73
N SER A 113 -9.93 3.35 -13.28
CA SER A 113 -10.23 3.96 -14.59
C SER A 113 -9.93 3.00 -15.72
N LEU A 114 -10.97 2.56 -16.45
CA LEU A 114 -10.82 1.69 -17.62
C LEU A 114 -10.11 2.39 -18.78
N ALA A 115 -10.27 3.72 -18.92
CA ALA A 115 -9.65 4.48 -19.99
C ALA A 115 -8.15 4.56 -19.79
N ASP A 116 -7.73 5.07 -18.63
CA ASP A 116 -6.32 5.30 -18.30
C ASP A 116 -5.54 3.98 -18.21
N THR A 117 -6.19 2.92 -17.66
CA THR A 117 -5.57 1.60 -17.60
C THR A 117 -5.37 1.00 -18.99
N ALA A 118 -6.36 1.13 -19.88
CA ALA A 118 -6.24 0.65 -21.26
C ALA A 118 -5.13 1.39 -22.00
N GLU A 119 -5.03 2.70 -21.83
CA GLU A 119 -3.97 3.53 -22.40
C GLU A 119 -2.60 3.12 -21.85
N LYS A 120 -2.44 3.03 -20.53
CA LYS A 120 -1.17 2.68 -19.88
C LYS A 120 -0.66 1.29 -20.26
N LEU A 121 -1.57 0.33 -20.45
CA LEU A 121 -1.23 -1.04 -20.84
C LEU A 121 -1.22 -1.26 -22.36
N PHE A 122 -1.42 -0.21 -23.17
CA PHE A 122 -1.52 -0.30 -24.63
C PHE A 122 -2.58 -1.31 -25.10
N LEU A 123 -3.71 -1.38 -24.38
CA LEU A 123 -4.81 -2.29 -24.68
C LEU A 123 -6.03 -1.52 -25.21
N HIS A 124 -6.80 -2.17 -26.09
CA HIS A 124 -8.14 -1.67 -26.38
C HIS A 124 -9.05 -1.85 -25.13
N LYS A 125 -9.95 -0.90 -24.88
CA LYS A 125 -10.85 -0.91 -23.71
C LYS A 125 -11.66 -2.21 -23.59
N ASN A 126 -12.12 -2.78 -24.69
CA ASN A 126 -12.84 -4.06 -24.70
C ASN A 126 -11.95 -5.24 -24.28
N THR A 127 -10.68 -5.21 -24.67
CA THR A 127 -9.69 -6.24 -24.28
C THR A 127 -9.43 -6.17 -22.78
N LEU A 128 -9.30 -4.96 -22.21
CA LEU A 128 -9.17 -4.79 -20.77
C LEU A 128 -10.41 -5.31 -20.02
N GLN A 129 -11.61 -4.97 -20.50
CA GLN A 129 -12.85 -5.48 -19.91
C GLN A 129 -12.93 -7.01 -19.96
N TYR A 130 -12.52 -7.62 -21.07
CA TYR A 130 -12.46 -9.08 -21.20
C TYR A 130 -11.49 -9.68 -20.18
N LYS A 131 -10.28 -9.11 -20.03
CA LYS A 131 -9.28 -9.56 -19.05
C LYS A 131 -9.80 -9.44 -17.61
N LEU A 132 -10.43 -8.32 -17.23
CA LEU A 132 -11.05 -8.15 -15.91
C LEU A 132 -12.20 -9.15 -15.66
N ASN A 133 -13.00 -9.46 -16.69
CA ASN A 133 -14.03 -10.50 -16.59
C ASN A 133 -13.42 -11.91 -16.43
N HIS A 134 -12.27 -12.16 -17.06
CA HIS A 134 -11.55 -13.42 -16.91
C HIS A 134 -11.03 -13.60 -15.49
N ILE A 135 -10.44 -12.56 -14.92
CA ILE A 135 -10.02 -12.53 -13.49
C ILE A 135 -11.22 -12.83 -12.59
N TYR A 136 -12.35 -12.14 -12.80
CA TYR A 136 -13.58 -12.41 -12.03
C TYR A 136 -14.01 -13.89 -12.08
N LYS A 137 -13.94 -14.51 -13.25
CA LYS A 137 -14.29 -15.93 -13.40
C LYS A 137 -13.34 -16.87 -12.67
N LYS A 138 -12.06 -16.49 -12.54
CA LYS A 138 -11.05 -17.29 -11.83
C LYS A 138 -11.17 -17.19 -10.31
N CYS A 139 -11.24 -15.98 -9.78
CA CYS A 139 -11.17 -15.76 -8.31
C CYS A 139 -12.53 -15.51 -7.65
N GLY A 140 -13.61 -15.36 -8.45
CA GLY A 140 -14.97 -15.10 -7.92
C GLY A 140 -15.21 -13.67 -7.46
N LEU A 141 -14.18 -12.80 -7.46
CA LEU A 141 -14.27 -11.39 -7.08
C LEU A 141 -14.25 -10.49 -8.32
N ASN A 142 -15.23 -9.60 -8.43
CA ASN A 142 -15.34 -8.70 -9.59
C ASN A 142 -14.52 -7.41 -9.35
N PRO A 143 -13.40 -7.20 -10.08
CA PRO A 143 -12.54 -6.03 -9.88
C PRO A 143 -13.23 -4.67 -10.08
N ARG A 144 -14.41 -4.65 -10.70
CA ARG A 144 -15.20 -3.43 -10.96
C ARG A 144 -16.24 -3.13 -9.87
N LYS A 145 -16.44 -4.03 -8.91
CA LYS A 145 -17.30 -3.81 -7.74
C LYS A 145 -16.43 -3.39 -6.57
N PHE A 146 -16.70 -2.25 -5.98
CA PHE A 146 -15.88 -1.65 -4.93
C PHE A 146 -15.51 -2.65 -3.81
N ARG A 147 -16.48 -3.37 -3.25
CA ARG A 147 -16.22 -4.35 -2.18
C ARG A 147 -15.25 -5.45 -2.61
N ASP A 148 -15.42 -5.99 -3.81
CA ASP A 148 -14.58 -7.07 -4.33
C ASP A 148 -13.20 -6.52 -4.73
N ALA A 149 -13.16 -5.29 -5.28
CA ALA A 149 -11.94 -4.59 -5.62
C ALA A 149 -11.07 -4.34 -4.39
N VAL A 150 -11.67 -3.92 -3.26
CA VAL A 150 -10.94 -3.76 -1.99
C VAL A 150 -10.32 -5.09 -1.53
N LEU A 151 -11.06 -6.20 -1.59
CA LEU A 151 -10.53 -7.51 -1.21
C LEU A 151 -9.39 -7.95 -2.13
N LEU A 152 -9.50 -7.72 -3.43
CA LEU A 152 -8.43 -8.02 -4.40
C LEU A 152 -7.21 -7.13 -4.17
N TYR A 153 -7.40 -5.84 -3.91
CA TYR A 153 -6.34 -4.90 -3.61
C TYR A 153 -5.57 -5.33 -2.35
N LEU A 154 -6.28 -5.59 -1.24
CA LEU A 154 -5.67 -6.07 0.00
C LEU A 154 -4.93 -7.41 -0.19
N ALA A 155 -5.48 -8.32 -1.01
CA ALA A 155 -4.82 -9.58 -1.30
C ALA A 155 -3.49 -9.38 -2.06
N LEU A 156 -3.44 -8.43 -3.00
CA LEU A 156 -2.23 -8.09 -3.75
C LEU A 156 -1.17 -7.39 -2.89
N GLU A 157 -1.60 -6.56 -1.91
CA GLU A 157 -0.70 -5.88 -0.97
C GLU A 157 -0.12 -6.84 0.10
N LEU A 158 -0.77 -7.97 0.35
CA LEU A 158 -0.38 -8.94 1.38
C LEU A 158 0.35 -10.17 0.80
N GLU A 159 0.52 -10.24 -0.50
CA GLU A 159 1.25 -11.30 -1.18
C GLU A 159 2.74 -11.19 -0.91
#